data_3b4ea851c093b5d288989753bb39b6e1
#
_entry.id   3b4ea851c093b5d288989753bb39b6e1
#
_cell.length_a   1.000
_cell.length_b   1.000
_cell.length_c   1.000
_cell.angle_alpha   90.00
_cell.angle_beta   90.00
_cell.angle_gamma   90.00
#
_symmetry.space_group_name_H-M   'P 1'
#
loop_
_entity.id
_entity.type
_entity.pdbx_description
1 polymer ?
#
loop_
_entity_poly.entity_id
_entity_poly.type
_entity_poly.pdbx_seq_one_letter_code
_entity_poly.pdbx_strand_id
1 'polypeptide(L)'
;MARGLNKVMIIGYVGREPEMRYTPSGRPVTSFSVATTRTWTSAEGERREETEWFNVVAWGTLAEICKSHLTKSQQVYVEGRLQTRGWEDETGKKHFRTELVANEMILLGDRRPHNHELDYADEDDESGDYAF
;
A
#
# COMPACT_ATOMS: atom_id res chain seq x y z
N MET A 1 -15.59 -26.28 -9.53
CA MET A 1 -14.92 -25.08 -9.96
C MET A 1 -15.45 -23.87 -9.24
N ALA A 2 -14.55 -23.12 -8.63
CA ALA A 2 -14.94 -21.97 -7.86
C ALA A 2 -15.07 -20.74 -8.72
N ARG A 3 -16.05 -19.94 -8.42
CA ARG A 3 -16.22 -18.66 -9.11
C ARG A 3 -16.37 -17.59 -8.08
N GLY A 4 -15.65 -16.54 -8.26
CA GLY A 4 -15.72 -15.43 -7.35
C GLY A 4 -14.86 -14.30 -7.86
N LEU A 5 -14.92 -13.18 -7.16
CA LEU A 5 -14.12 -12.03 -7.50
C LEU A 5 -13.36 -11.59 -6.26
N ASN A 6 -12.05 -11.44 -6.40
CA ASN A 6 -11.22 -10.97 -5.33
C ASN A 6 -10.28 -9.95 -5.95
N LYS A 7 -10.65 -8.70 -5.88
CA LYS A 7 -9.88 -7.65 -6.53
C LYS A 7 -9.85 -6.42 -5.66
N VAL A 8 -8.68 -5.84 -5.51
CA VAL A 8 -8.47 -4.66 -4.71
C VAL A 8 -7.73 -3.64 -5.55
N MET A 9 -8.19 -2.40 -5.50
CA MET A 9 -7.54 -1.31 -6.18
C MET A 9 -7.39 -0.18 -5.19
N ILE A 10 -6.18 0.32 -5.04
CA ILE A 10 -5.94 1.41 -4.10
C ILE A 10 -5.02 2.45 -4.73
N ILE A 11 -5.19 3.68 -4.30
CA ILE A 11 -4.27 4.75 -4.60
C ILE A 11 -3.87 5.34 -3.26
N GLY A 12 -2.58 5.42 -3.02
CA GLY A 12 -2.10 5.96 -1.75
C GLY A 12 -0.62 6.24 -1.81
N TYR A 13 -0.03 6.45 -0.64
CA TYR A 13 1.38 6.79 -0.56
C TYR A 13 2.16 5.69 0.11
N VAL A 14 3.34 5.40 -0.43
CA VAL A 14 4.20 4.37 0.11
C VAL A 14 4.70 4.84 1.47
N GLY A 15 4.58 3.97 2.48
CA GLY A 15 4.91 4.37 3.84
C GLY A 15 6.38 4.33 4.16
N ARG A 16 7.10 3.38 3.62
CA ARG A 16 8.54 3.28 3.86
C ARG A 16 9.15 2.59 2.67
N GLU A 17 10.49 2.59 2.64
CA GLU A 17 11.19 2.01 1.51
C GLU A 17 10.81 0.56 1.33
N PRO A 18 10.57 0.12 0.12
CA PRO A 18 10.26 -1.29 -0.13
C PRO A 18 11.44 -2.18 0.21
N GLU A 19 11.12 -3.36 0.72
CA GLU A 19 12.12 -4.35 1.05
C GLU A 19 12.01 -5.53 0.10
N MET A 20 13.10 -5.91 -0.51
CA MET A 20 13.09 -7.04 -1.42
C MET A 20 13.98 -8.14 -0.86
N ARG A 21 13.54 -9.37 -0.99
CA ARG A 21 14.35 -10.51 -0.64
C ARG A 21 14.02 -11.65 -1.59
N TYR A 22 14.81 -12.70 -1.49
CA TYR A 22 14.63 -13.83 -2.36
C TYR A 22 14.18 -15.03 -1.55
N THR A 23 13.25 -15.80 -2.08
CA THR A 23 12.83 -17.02 -1.43
C THR A 23 13.96 -18.04 -1.58
N PRO A 24 13.90 -19.15 -0.82
CA PRO A 24 14.92 -20.19 -0.98
C PRO A 24 15.03 -20.71 -2.40
N SER A 25 13.96 -20.63 -3.19
CA SER A 25 14.03 -21.06 -4.58
C SER A 25 14.56 -19.97 -5.50
N GLY A 26 14.91 -18.79 -4.96
CA GLY A 26 15.51 -17.74 -5.76
C GLY A 26 14.51 -16.77 -6.36
N ARG A 27 13.27 -16.83 -5.95
CA ARG A 27 12.25 -15.95 -6.52
C ARG A 27 12.19 -14.64 -5.74
N PRO A 28 12.24 -13.49 -6.40
CA PRO A 28 12.21 -12.21 -5.69
C PRO A 28 10.81 -11.87 -5.19
N VAL A 29 10.75 -11.28 -4.02
CA VAL A 29 9.50 -10.79 -3.44
C VAL A 29 9.80 -9.46 -2.77
N THR A 30 8.98 -8.46 -3.07
CA THR A 30 9.12 -7.13 -2.48
C THR A 30 7.87 -6.82 -1.67
N SER A 31 8.07 -6.32 -0.46
CA SER A 31 6.94 -5.92 0.37
C SER A 31 7.05 -4.45 0.70
N PHE A 32 5.92 -3.79 0.76
CA PHE A 32 5.86 -2.39 1.14
C PHE A 32 4.46 -2.09 1.65
N SER A 33 4.30 -0.94 2.27
CA SER A 33 3.02 -0.54 2.80
C SER A 33 2.52 0.69 2.05
N VAL A 34 1.21 0.77 1.91
CA VAL A 34 0.58 1.90 1.24
C VAL A 34 -0.51 2.43 2.15
N ALA A 35 -0.50 3.72 2.37
CA ALA A 35 -1.49 4.40 3.20
C ALA A 35 -2.53 5.05 2.32
N THR A 36 -3.78 4.77 2.58
CA THR A 36 -4.88 5.47 1.93
C THR A 36 -5.61 6.25 3.00
N THR A 37 -5.89 7.51 2.72
CA THR A 37 -6.52 8.37 3.71
C THR A 37 -7.82 8.90 3.13
N ARG A 38 -8.86 8.86 3.94
CA ARG A 38 -10.11 9.48 3.54
C ARG A 38 -10.54 10.46 4.61
N THR A 39 -11.20 11.50 4.19
CA THR A 39 -11.67 12.52 5.11
C THR A 39 -13.15 12.76 4.85
N TRP A 40 -13.86 13.13 5.88
CA TRP A 40 -15.27 13.42 5.75
C TRP A 40 -15.67 14.36 6.87
N THR A 41 -16.87 14.93 6.74
CA THR A 41 -17.40 15.81 7.77
C THR A 41 -18.49 15.05 8.51
N SER A 42 -18.40 15.01 9.82
CA SER A 42 -19.36 14.28 10.61
C SER A 42 -20.68 15.03 10.68
N ALA A 43 -21.68 14.38 11.27
CA ALA A 43 -22.99 15.00 11.41
C ALA A 43 -22.91 16.26 12.27
N GLU A 44 -21.93 16.32 13.17
CA GLU A 44 -21.78 17.51 14.01
C GLU A 44 -20.97 18.60 13.32
N GLY A 45 -20.58 18.41 12.10
CA GLY A 45 -19.81 19.41 11.39
C GLY A 45 -18.31 19.31 11.61
N GLU A 46 -17.84 18.25 12.26
CA GLU A 46 -16.42 18.10 12.52
C GLU A 46 -15.76 17.39 11.37
N ARG A 47 -14.55 17.82 11.05
CA ARG A 47 -13.78 17.16 10.03
C ARG A 47 -13.12 15.92 10.62
N ARG A 48 -13.28 14.81 9.97
CA ARG A 48 -12.72 13.54 10.42
C ARG A 48 -11.80 12.97 9.37
N GLU A 49 -10.82 12.21 9.83
CA GLU A 49 -9.84 11.64 8.93
C GLU A 49 -9.50 10.25 9.37
N GLU A 50 -9.32 9.35 8.43
CA GLU A 50 -8.97 7.99 8.75
C GLU A 50 -7.98 7.47 7.73
N THR A 51 -6.93 6.82 8.20
CA THR A 51 -5.90 6.25 7.34
C THR A 51 -5.92 4.75 7.45
N GLU A 52 -5.97 4.08 6.31
CA GLU A 52 -5.93 2.64 6.28
C GLU A 52 -4.62 2.22 5.65
N TRP A 53 -3.93 1.28 6.28
CA TRP A 53 -2.65 0.79 5.81
C TRP A 53 -2.79 -0.56 5.15
N PHE A 54 -2.23 -0.68 3.97
CA PHE A 54 -2.27 -1.94 3.24
C PHE A 54 -0.86 -2.52 3.15
N ASN A 55 -0.75 -3.81 3.46
CA ASN A 55 0.50 -4.52 3.27
C ASN A 55 0.49 -5.10 1.87
N VAL A 56 1.42 -4.67 1.05
CA VAL A 56 1.45 -5.05 -0.36
C VAL A 56 2.65 -5.93 -0.62
N VAL A 57 2.44 -6.99 -1.38
CA VAL A 57 3.49 -7.93 -1.72
C VAL A 57 3.50 -8.09 -3.24
N ALA A 58 4.67 -7.98 -3.84
CA ALA A 58 4.83 -8.16 -5.27
C ALA A 58 5.86 -9.26 -5.50
N TRP A 59 5.62 -10.07 -6.53
CA TRP A 59 6.46 -11.22 -6.83
C TRP A 59 7.09 -11.10 -8.21
N GLY A 60 8.25 -11.73 -8.38
CA GLY A 60 8.86 -11.86 -9.67
C GLY A 60 9.30 -10.55 -10.27
N THR A 61 9.03 -10.36 -11.55
CA THR A 61 9.45 -9.14 -12.23
C THR A 61 8.85 -7.90 -11.57
N LEU A 62 7.61 -7.98 -11.13
CA LEU A 62 7.00 -6.83 -10.48
C LEU A 62 7.72 -6.50 -9.19
N ALA A 63 8.23 -7.52 -8.47
CA ALA A 63 8.99 -7.25 -7.26
C ALA A 63 10.22 -6.42 -7.57
N GLU A 64 10.89 -6.74 -8.66
CA GLU A 64 12.09 -6.00 -9.03
C GLU A 64 11.75 -4.58 -9.44
N ILE A 65 10.65 -4.41 -10.16
CA ILE A 65 10.21 -3.08 -10.56
C ILE A 65 9.88 -2.24 -9.34
N CYS A 66 9.16 -2.82 -8.38
CA CYS A 66 8.81 -2.08 -7.19
C CYS A 66 10.05 -1.68 -6.40
N LYS A 67 11.00 -2.60 -6.26
CA LYS A 67 12.21 -2.28 -5.52
C LYS A 67 13.00 -1.18 -6.20
N SER A 68 13.03 -1.19 -7.52
CA SER A 68 13.83 -0.22 -8.25
C SER A 68 13.23 1.16 -8.30
N HIS A 69 11.90 1.23 -8.36
CA HIS A 69 11.25 2.51 -8.65
C HIS A 69 10.48 3.13 -7.48
N LEU A 70 10.07 2.35 -6.52
CA LEU A 70 9.29 2.92 -5.42
C LEU A 70 10.20 3.49 -4.35
N THR A 71 9.79 4.61 -3.81
CA THR A 71 10.49 5.22 -2.69
C THR A 71 9.45 5.65 -1.67
N LYS A 72 9.93 5.94 -0.46
CA LYS A 72 9.05 6.44 0.58
C LYS A 72 8.29 7.67 0.10
N SER A 73 7.03 7.74 0.42
CA SER A 73 6.14 8.86 0.11
C SER A 73 5.77 8.99 -1.35
N GLN A 74 6.09 8.01 -2.15
CA GLN A 74 5.67 8.01 -3.54
C GLN A 74 4.19 7.68 -3.63
N GLN A 75 3.46 8.38 -4.47
CA GLN A 75 2.06 8.05 -4.70
C GLN A 75 1.97 6.94 -5.74
N VAL A 76 1.16 5.94 -5.46
CA VAL A 76 1.07 4.79 -6.35
C VAL A 76 -0.36 4.30 -6.47
N TYR A 77 -0.62 3.65 -7.58
CA TYR A 77 -1.82 2.86 -7.78
C TYR A 77 -1.41 1.39 -7.73
N VAL A 78 -2.10 0.60 -6.95
CA VAL A 78 -1.82 -0.82 -6.85
C VAL A 78 -3.09 -1.59 -7.05
N GLU A 79 -3.00 -2.62 -7.83
CA GLU A 79 -4.14 -3.49 -8.09
C GLU A 79 -3.72 -4.93 -7.84
N GLY A 80 -4.59 -5.70 -7.22
CA GLY A 80 -4.29 -7.09 -6.96
C GLY A 80 -5.44 -7.76 -6.25
N ARG A 81 -5.09 -8.75 -5.43
CA ARG A 81 -6.09 -9.50 -4.69
C ARG A 81 -5.66 -9.60 -3.24
N LEU A 82 -6.62 -9.85 -2.37
CA LEU A 82 -6.31 -10.08 -0.97
C LEU A 82 -5.98 -11.55 -0.75
N GLN A 83 -5.02 -11.79 0.10
CA GLN A 83 -4.64 -13.14 0.45
C GLN A 83 -4.23 -13.16 1.90
N THR A 84 -4.73 -14.14 2.64
CA THR A 84 -4.34 -14.30 4.04
C THR A 84 -3.27 -15.36 4.12
N ARG A 85 -2.18 -14.99 4.76
CA ARG A 85 -1.06 -15.88 4.95
C ARG A 85 -0.94 -16.23 6.41
N GLY A 86 -0.73 -17.51 6.72
CA GLY A 86 -0.59 -17.95 8.09
C GLY A 86 0.77 -18.57 8.33
N TRP A 87 1.25 -18.46 9.56
CA TRP A 87 2.51 -19.10 9.93
C TRP A 87 2.49 -19.33 11.44
N GLU A 88 3.41 -20.17 11.90
CA GLU A 88 3.56 -20.44 13.32
C GLU A 88 4.87 -19.85 13.78
N ASP A 89 4.86 -19.25 14.97
CA ASP A 89 6.11 -18.76 15.52
C ASP A 89 6.78 -19.84 16.35
N GLU A 90 7.88 -19.49 17.00
CA GLU A 90 8.68 -20.47 17.72
C GLU A 90 7.93 -21.09 18.88
N THR A 91 6.95 -20.41 19.41
CA THR A 91 6.19 -20.93 20.52
C THR A 91 5.01 -21.78 20.08
N GLY A 92 4.84 -21.97 18.77
CA GLY A 92 3.72 -22.71 18.27
C GLY A 92 2.46 -21.92 18.07
N LYS A 93 2.52 -20.62 18.30
CA LYS A 93 1.34 -19.78 18.14
C LYS A 93 1.14 -19.45 16.69
N LYS A 94 -0.11 -19.54 16.23
CA LYS A 94 -0.43 -19.27 14.84
C LYS A 94 -0.70 -17.79 14.64
N HIS A 95 -0.19 -17.29 13.52
CA HIS A 95 -0.37 -15.91 13.15
C HIS A 95 -0.93 -15.83 11.75
N PHE A 96 -1.75 -14.80 11.50
CA PHE A 96 -2.32 -14.60 10.19
C PHE A 96 -2.14 -13.15 9.78
N ARG A 97 -1.98 -12.94 8.51
CA ARG A 97 -1.80 -11.58 7.99
C ARG A 97 -2.44 -11.50 6.63
N THR A 98 -3.28 -10.50 6.43
CA THR A 98 -3.91 -10.28 5.14
C THR A 98 -3.05 -9.32 4.34
N GLU A 99 -2.73 -9.71 3.12
CA GLU A 99 -1.87 -8.94 2.25
C GLU A 99 -2.54 -8.70 0.93
N LEU A 100 -2.17 -7.61 0.28
CA LEU A 100 -2.60 -7.34 -1.08
C LEU A 100 -1.49 -7.86 -1.98
N VAL A 101 -1.77 -8.92 -2.71
CA VAL A 101 -0.78 -9.46 -3.66
C VAL A 101 -0.97 -8.71 -4.95
N ALA A 102 0.00 -7.86 -5.27
CA ALA A 102 -0.12 -6.96 -6.41
C ALA A 102 0.12 -7.68 -7.71
N ASN A 103 -0.69 -7.36 -8.71
CA ASN A 103 -0.38 -7.80 -10.06
C ASN A 103 -0.19 -6.60 -10.97
N GLU A 104 -0.41 -5.39 -10.47
CA GLU A 104 -0.13 -4.19 -11.25
C GLU A 104 0.21 -3.05 -10.32
N MET A 105 1.19 -2.23 -10.68
CA MET A 105 1.61 -1.08 -9.90
C MET A 105 1.96 0.05 -10.86
N ILE A 106 1.40 1.23 -10.63
CA ILE A 106 1.65 2.38 -11.48
C ILE A 106 2.06 3.55 -10.59
N LEU A 107 3.18 4.18 -10.94
CA LEU A 107 3.60 5.38 -10.23
C LEU A 107 2.73 6.55 -10.65
N LEU A 108 2.27 7.31 -9.69
CA LEU A 108 1.41 8.45 -9.96
C LEU A 108 2.11 9.71 -9.49
N GLY A 109 2.39 10.60 -10.43
CA GLY A 109 2.97 11.87 -10.09
C GLY A 109 4.31 11.75 -9.39
N ASP A 110 4.73 12.86 -8.83
CA ASP A 110 5.99 12.89 -8.15
C ASP A 110 5.87 12.46 -6.72
N ARG A 111 7.02 12.16 -6.13
CA ARG A 111 7.05 11.82 -4.75
C ARG A 111 6.56 12.98 -3.91
N ARG A 112 5.90 12.67 -2.81
CA ARG A 112 5.41 13.70 -1.92
C ARG A 112 6.57 14.53 -1.42
N PRO A 113 6.45 15.88 -1.43
CA PRO A 113 7.55 16.71 -1.01
C PRO A 113 7.86 16.54 0.47
N HIS A 114 9.13 16.73 0.80
CA HIS A 114 9.50 16.68 2.19
C HIS A 114 9.37 18.05 2.84
N ASN A 115 9.16 19.06 2.08
CA ASN A 115 9.05 20.40 2.62
C ASN A 115 7.76 20.52 3.38
N HIS A 116 7.84 20.88 4.64
CA HIS A 116 6.68 20.99 5.45
C HIS A 116 5.64 21.93 4.92
N GLU A 117 6.08 23.01 4.39
CA GLU A 117 5.14 23.96 3.89
C GLU A 117 4.33 23.39 2.77
N LEU A 118 5.01 22.69 1.91
CA LEU A 118 4.29 22.08 0.82
C LEU A 118 3.39 21.00 1.32
N ASP A 119 3.83 20.31 2.35
CA ASP A 119 3.01 19.26 2.90
C ASP A 119 1.70 19.82 3.41
N TYR A 120 1.75 20.97 4.04
CA TYR A 120 0.52 21.55 4.52
C TYR A 120 -0.40 21.89 3.39
N ALA A 121 0.13 22.47 2.38
CA ALA A 121 -0.69 22.82 1.25
C ALA A 121 -1.31 21.57 0.67
N ASP A 122 -0.53 20.55 0.62
CA ASP A 122 -1.06 19.34 0.08
C ASP A 122 -2.19 18.83 0.91
N GLU A 123 -2.06 18.85 2.20
CA GLU A 123 -3.11 18.39 3.01
C GLU A 123 -4.39 19.09 2.73
N ASP A 124 -4.30 20.35 2.56
CA ASP A 124 -5.49 21.08 2.34
C ASP A 124 -6.09 20.74 1.03
N ASP A 125 -5.28 20.59 0.06
CA ASP A 125 -5.81 20.46 -1.20
C ASP A 125 -6.02 19.16 -1.61
N GLU A 126 -5.19 18.38 -1.38
CA GLU A 126 -5.32 17.32 -2.03
C GLU A 126 -5.63 16.26 -1.36
N SER A 127 -5.05 16.12 -0.38
CA SER A 127 -5.19 14.89 0.14
C SER A 127 -6.58 14.57 0.34
N GLY A 128 -7.29 15.44 0.73
CA GLY A 128 -8.57 15.04 1.07
C GLY A 128 -9.41 14.92 -0.07
N ASP A 129 -9.07 15.62 -0.99
CA ASP A 129 -10.02 15.77 -1.86
C ASP A 129 -10.28 14.71 -2.66
N TYR A 130 -9.45 14.15 -3.14
CA TYR A 130 -9.76 13.28 -4.05
C TYR A 130 -9.71 12.06 -3.47
N ALA A 131 -9.74 12.05 -2.38
CA ALA A 131 -9.77 10.86 -1.87
C ALA A 131 -10.92 10.18 -2.35
N PHE A 132 -11.47 10.37 -3.06
CA PHE A 132 -12.47 9.50 -3.43
C PHE A 132 -13.67 9.62 -2.60
#